data_a2c1500efad5427d4c890ad7e4097646
#
_entry.id   a2c1500efad5427d4c890ad7e4097646
#
_cell.length_a   1.000
_cell.length_b   1.000
_cell.length_c   1.000
_cell.angle_alpha   90.00
_cell.angle_beta   90.00
_cell.angle_gamma   90.00
#
_symmetry.space_group_name_H-M   'P 1'
#
loop_
_entity.id
_entity.type
_entity.pdbx_description
1 polymer ?
#
loop_
_entity_poly.entity_id
_entity_poly.type
_entity_poly.pdbx_seq_one_letter_code
_entity_poly.pdbx_strand_id
1 'polypeptide(L)'
;MNILFLLKSFEVGGLEVVTTTLANKFQKEGHKVVIWTFSEGKTSLVSRLDENVKLVYGVGFNLSKCNINALRTVLIDEKIQIVINQWGLPFIPAYVLKKASRGIPVKIIAVYHNDPSTNGRLKDVEIAMEKNRNIVVYLGLKMKYWLYRQITAASMRYVYRNSDRYMVLSQSFVEGFKKFTGIRKADRLIVQTNPITIDISDYNYDFERKKKELVFVGRLDYTQKR
;
A
#
# COMPACT_ATOMS: atom_id res chain seq x y z
N MET A 1 17.72 -13.70 -0.75
CA MET A 1 17.57 -12.53 0.15
C MET A 1 16.45 -12.80 1.15
N ASN A 2 16.45 -12.06 2.27
CA ASN A 2 15.38 -12.14 3.27
C ASN A 2 14.51 -10.89 3.15
N ILE A 3 13.25 -11.07 2.78
CA ILE A 3 12.32 -10.01 2.40
C ILE A 3 11.13 -10.02 3.35
N LEU A 4 10.73 -8.84 3.84
CA LEU A 4 9.54 -8.67 4.66
C LEU A 4 8.54 -7.77 3.95
N PHE A 5 7.31 -8.24 3.80
CA PHE A 5 6.16 -7.41 3.43
C PHE A 5 5.47 -6.88 4.68
N LEU A 6 5.26 -5.57 4.72
CA LEU A 6 4.57 -4.89 5.82
C LEU A 6 3.20 -4.42 5.36
N LEU A 7 2.13 -4.91 6.03
CA LEU A 7 0.74 -4.58 5.73
C LEU A 7 -0.01 -4.13 7.00
N LYS A 8 -1.19 -3.54 6.83
CA LYS A 8 -2.10 -3.21 7.94
C LYS A 8 -2.74 -4.47 8.52
N SER A 9 -3.35 -5.27 7.67
CA SER A 9 -4.00 -6.54 7.98
C SER A 9 -3.83 -7.46 6.77
N PHE A 10 -4.13 -8.74 6.94
CA PHE A 10 -4.11 -9.71 5.84
C PHE A 10 -5.53 -10.20 5.59
N GLU A 11 -6.32 -9.33 4.95
CA GLU A 11 -7.73 -9.58 4.58
C GLU A 11 -7.86 -9.74 3.06
N VAL A 12 -9.06 -10.06 2.55
CA VAL A 12 -9.26 -10.17 1.11
C VAL A 12 -9.35 -8.77 0.48
N GLY A 13 -8.30 -8.39 -0.24
CA GLY A 13 -8.20 -7.13 -0.94
C GLY A 13 -7.18 -7.19 -2.09
N GLY A 14 -7.21 -6.20 -2.98
CA GLY A 14 -6.29 -6.18 -4.14
C GLY A 14 -4.82 -6.09 -3.74
N LEU A 15 -4.52 -5.37 -2.65
CA LEU A 15 -3.17 -5.21 -2.13
C LEU A 15 -2.64 -6.53 -1.55
N GLU A 16 -3.48 -7.24 -0.80
CA GLU A 16 -3.15 -8.51 -0.19
C GLU A 16 -2.98 -9.62 -1.24
N VAL A 17 -3.80 -9.61 -2.30
CA VAL A 17 -3.64 -10.53 -3.46
C VAL A 17 -2.30 -10.27 -4.17
N VAL A 18 -1.94 -9.01 -4.43
CA VAL A 18 -0.64 -8.64 -4.99
C VAL A 18 0.50 -9.11 -4.09
N THR A 19 0.36 -8.90 -2.78
CA THR A 19 1.39 -9.33 -1.80
C THR A 19 1.55 -10.84 -1.79
N THR A 20 0.44 -11.61 -1.79
CA THR A 20 0.46 -13.08 -1.88
C THR A 20 1.18 -13.55 -3.13
N THR A 21 0.85 -12.97 -4.29
CA THR A 21 1.49 -13.31 -5.57
C THR A 21 3.00 -13.05 -5.54
N LEU A 22 3.42 -11.88 -5.03
CA LEU A 22 4.84 -11.53 -4.92
C LEU A 22 5.57 -12.40 -3.89
N ALA A 23 4.95 -12.67 -2.74
CA ALA A 23 5.52 -13.49 -1.69
C ALA A 23 5.81 -14.91 -2.19
N ASN A 24 4.83 -15.55 -2.84
CA ASN A 24 4.98 -16.88 -3.41
C ASN A 24 6.03 -16.90 -4.53
N LYS A 25 6.04 -15.87 -5.39
CA LYS A 25 7.05 -15.76 -6.44
C LYS A 25 8.46 -15.65 -5.87
N PHE A 26 8.69 -14.77 -4.91
CA PHE A 26 9.99 -14.61 -4.29
C PHE A 26 10.43 -15.87 -3.52
N GLN A 27 9.48 -16.56 -2.88
CA GLN A 27 9.77 -17.84 -2.23
C GLN A 27 10.23 -18.88 -3.25
N LYS A 28 9.55 -19.01 -4.39
CA LYS A 28 9.94 -19.91 -5.50
C LYS A 28 11.31 -19.56 -6.10
N GLU A 29 11.70 -18.28 -6.07
CA GLU A 29 13.01 -17.80 -6.51
C GLU A 29 14.12 -17.98 -5.46
N GLY A 30 13.84 -18.69 -4.35
CA GLY A 30 14.81 -19.01 -3.31
C GLY A 30 15.06 -17.86 -2.32
N HIS A 31 14.13 -16.93 -2.18
CA HIS A 31 14.18 -15.89 -1.17
C HIS A 31 13.39 -16.30 0.07
N LYS A 32 13.88 -15.97 1.26
CA LYS A 32 13.11 -16.12 2.50
C LYS A 32 12.11 -14.97 2.60
N VAL A 33 10.82 -15.29 2.75
CA VAL A 33 9.76 -14.29 2.77
C VAL A 33 9.00 -14.31 4.08
N VAL A 34 8.82 -13.13 4.66
CA VAL A 34 8.00 -12.90 5.85
C VAL A 34 6.93 -11.86 5.50
N ILE A 35 5.70 -12.12 5.90
CA ILE A 35 4.62 -11.13 5.89
C ILE A 35 4.37 -10.72 7.34
N TRP A 36 4.50 -9.42 7.64
CA TRP A 36 4.18 -8.86 8.94
C TRP A 36 2.99 -7.92 8.83
N THR A 37 1.96 -8.11 9.65
CA THR A 37 0.76 -7.26 9.68
C THR A 37 0.51 -6.71 11.06
N PHE A 38 -0.12 -5.51 11.14
CA PHE A 38 -0.46 -4.88 12.42
C PHE A 38 -1.56 -5.61 13.17
N SER A 39 -2.48 -6.24 12.46
CA SER A 39 -3.59 -7.00 13.03
C SER A 39 -3.81 -8.30 12.27
N GLU A 40 -4.27 -9.29 13.00
CA GLU A 40 -4.75 -10.54 12.40
C GLU A 40 -5.97 -10.26 11.51
N GLY A 41 -5.98 -10.87 10.33
CA GLY A 41 -7.11 -10.86 9.41
C GLY A 41 -7.64 -12.28 9.21
N LYS A 42 -8.93 -12.47 9.29
CA LYS A 42 -9.58 -13.73 8.90
C LYS A 42 -9.72 -13.76 7.39
N THR A 43 -8.90 -14.56 6.70
CA THR A 43 -8.90 -14.56 5.24
C THR A 43 -8.58 -15.92 4.64
N SER A 44 -9.25 -16.21 3.52
CA SER A 44 -8.93 -17.34 2.66
C SER A 44 -7.61 -17.18 1.89
N LEU A 45 -6.98 -16.00 1.92
CA LEU A 45 -5.70 -15.78 1.25
C LEU A 45 -4.55 -16.51 1.94
N VAL A 46 -4.66 -16.82 3.24
CA VAL A 46 -3.63 -17.58 3.96
C VAL A 46 -3.41 -18.94 3.31
N SER A 47 -4.48 -19.62 2.87
CA SER A 47 -4.37 -20.91 2.18
C SER A 47 -3.76 -20.82 0.77
N ARG A 48 -3.58 -19.60 0.23
CA ARG A 48 -2.90 -19.36 -1.05
C ARG A 48 -1.41 -19.03 -0.90
N LEU A 49 -0.95 -18.80 0.34
CA LEU A 49 0.46 -18.58 0.59
C LEU A 49 1.23 -19.91 0.46
N ASP A 50 2.44 -19.84 -0.07
CA ASP A 50 3.41 -20.91 0.01
C ASP A 50 3.65 -21.25 1.49
N GLU A 51 3.76 -22.53 1.83
CA GLU A 51 3.91 -23.02 3.21
C GLU A 51 5.16 -22.47 3.92
N ASN A 52 6.18 -22.10 3.15
CA ASN A 52 7.43 -21.53 3.65
C ASN A 52 7.35 -19.99 3.86
N VAL A 53 6.27 -19.34 3.47
CA VAL A 53 6.04 -17.90 3.75
C VAL A 53 5.57 -17.73 5.19
N LYS A 54 6.39 -17.11 6.03
CA LYS A 54 6.05 -16.86 7.42
C LYS A 54 5.10 -15.67 7.56
N LEU A 55 3.95 -15.87 8.22
CA LEU A 55 2.99 -14.80 8.53
C LEU A 55 3.07 -14.47 10.02
N VAL A 56 3.28 -13.19 10.37
CA VAL A 56 3.45 -12.69 11.74
C VAL A 56 2.51 -11.52 11.99
N TYR A 57 1.90 -11.48 13.17
CA TYR A 57 0.93 -10.47 13.56
C TYR A 57 1.46 -9.54 14.66
N GLY A 58 1.12 -8.27 14.55
CA GLY A 58 1.28 -7.27 15.60
C GLY A 58 0.05 -7.19 16.51
N VAL A 59 -0.02 -6.11 17.28
CA VAL A 59 -1.05 -5.89 18.31
C VAL A 59 -2.00 -4.75 17.94
N GLY A 60 -2.43 -4.67 16.70
CA GLY A 60 -3.34 -3.67 16.17
C GLY A 60 -2.64 -2.49 15.49
N PHE A 61 -3.40 -1.72 14.70
CA PHE A 61 -2.88 -0.63 13.86
C PHE A 61 -2.62 0.66 14.66
N ASN A 62 -1.53 0.66 15.43
CA ASN A 62 -1.15 1.76 16.33
C ASN A 62 0.37 1.93 16.44
N LEU A 63 0.81 3.00 17.14
CA LEU A 63 2.21 3.37 17.37
C LEU A 63 2.82 2.74 18.63
N SER A 64 2.27 1.63 19.11
CA SER A 64 2.69 1.04 20.39
C SER A 64 4.15 0.58 20.38
N LYS A 65 4.78 0.60 21.56
CA LYS A 65 6.10 0.00 21.76
C LYS A 65 6.08 -1.51 21.46
N CYS A 66 4.94 -2.18 21.72
CA CYS A 66 4.77 -3.60 21.42
C CYS A 66 4.96 -3.87 19.93
N ASN A 67 4.31 -3.11 19.04
CA ASN A 67 4.49 -3.24 17.60
C ASN A 67 5.94 -2.97 17.16
N ILE A 68 6.57 -1.93 17.72
CA ILE A 68 7.96 -1.58 17.41
C ILE A 68 8.90 -2.73 17.80
N ASN A 69 8.74 -3.27 19.02
CA ASN A 69 9.59 -4.35 19.52
C ASN A 69 9.33 -5.66 18.76
N ALA A 70 8.06 -6.02 18.52
CA ALA A 70 7.71 -7.23 17.78
C ALA A 70 8.28 -7.20 16.34
N LEU A 71 8.11 -6.07 15.64
CA LEU A 71 8.70 -5.92 14.31
C LEU A 71 10.24 -5.96 14.36
N ARG A 72 10.86 -5.31 15.36
CA ARG A 72 12.31 -5.33 15.54
C ARG A 72 12.84 -6.77 15.75
N THR A 73 12.18 -7.55 16.59
CA THR A 73 12.51 -8.97 16.81
C THR A 73 12.49 -9.74 15.48
N VAL A 74 11.41 -9.58 14.70
CA VAL A 74 11.32 -10.24 13.38
C VAL A 74 12.43 -9.76 12.41
N LEU A 75 12.75 -8.46 12.38
CA LEU A 75 13.83 -7.95 11.53
C LEU A 75 15.18 -8.60 11.84
N ILE A 76 15.46 -8.82 13.14
CA ILE A 76 16.73 -9.41 13.62
C ILE A 76 16.74 -10.92 13.42
N ASP A 77 15.73 -11.63 13.93
CA ASP A 77 15.69 -13.10 13.96
C ASP A 77 15.63 -13.69 12.54
N GLU A 78 14.85 -13.06 11.66
CA GLU A 78 14.71 -13.44 10.26
C GLU A 78 15.81 -12.86 9.36
N LYS A 79 16.74 -12.06 9.92
CA LYS A 79 17.85 -11.39 9.21
C LYS A 79 17.36 -10.65 7.98
N ILE A 80 16.27 -9.85 8.13
CA ILE A 80 15.61 -9.16 7.02
C ILE A 80 16.55 -8.13 6.39
N GLN A 81 16.67 -8.19 5.08
CA GLN A 81 17.50 -7.30 4.27
C GLN A 81 16.69 -6.22 3.57
N ILE A 82 15.44 -6.55 3.18
CA ILE A 82 14.55 -5.65 2.47
C ILE A 82 13.18 -5.68 3.13
N VAL A 83 12.62 -4.50 3.42
CA VAL A 83 11.21 -4.34 3.81
C VAL A 83 10.45 -3.64 2.70
N ILE A 84 9.37 -4.28 2.25
CA ILE A 84 8.40 -3.71 1.30
C ILE A 84 7.17 -3.29 2.10
N ASN A 85 7.09 -1.99 2.41
CA ASN A 85 5.94 -1.40 3.08
C ASN A 85 4.85 -1.13 2.04
N GLN A 86 3.84 -1.99 1.98
CA GLN A 86 2.72 -1.91 1.05
C GLN A 86 1.73 -0.76 1.37
N TRP A 87 1.96 -0.04 2.47
CA TRP A 87 1.14 1.08 2.92
C TRP A 87 1.92 2.39 2.84
N GLY A 88 2.26 2.82 1.63
CA GLY A 88 3.09 3.98 1.34
C GLY A 88 2.50 5.36 1.66
N LEU A 89 1.27 5.45 2.19
CA LEU A 89 0.65 6.72 2.56
C LEU A 89 0.60 6.93 4.08
N PRO A 90 0.11 5.97 4.91
CA PRO A 90 -0.09 6.23 6.33
C PRO A 90 1.22 6.40 7.08
N PHE A 91 1.22 7.34 8.03
CA PHE A 91 2.34 7.61 8.93
C PHE A 91 2.68 6.42 9.83
N ILE A 92 1.65 5.69 10.34
CA ILE A 92 1.83 4.64 11.36
C ILE A 92 2.82 3.55 10.93
N PRO A 93 2.66 2.87 9.77
CA PRO A 93 3.60 1.83 9.36
C PRO A 93 5.02 2.34 9.20
N ALA A 94 5.18 3.52 8.59
CA ALA A 94 6.49 4.10 8.36
C ALA A 94 7.20 4.51 9.66
N TYR A 95 6.45 5.00 10.65
CA TYR A 95 7.00 5.34 11.97
C TYR A 95 7.44 4.10 12.73
N VAL A 96 6.58 3.08 12.82
CA VAL A 96 6.89 1.82 13.50
C VAL A 96 8.10 1.17 12.85
N LEU A 97 8.12 1.09 11.51
CA LEU A 97 9.24 0.52 10.77
C LEU A 97 10.55 1.30 11.00
N LYS A 98 10.51 2.64 10.93
CA LYS A 98 11.68 3.49 11.22
C LYS A 98 12.25 3.24 12.62
N LYS A 99 11.38 3.08 13.62
CA LYS A 99 11.82 2.81 15.01
C LYS A 99 12.34 1.39 15.18
N ALA A 100 11.66 0.41 14.60
CA ALA A 100 12.06 -0.99 14.66
C ALA A 100 13.39 -1.26 13.95
N SER A 101 13.64 -0.60 12.82
CA SER A 101 14.84 -0.79 12.00
C SER A 101 16.07 -0.01 12.47
N ARG A 102 15.96 0.77 13.55
CA ARG A 102 17.09 1.59 14.04
C ARG A 102 18.31 0.72 14.37
N GLY A 103 19.44 1.01 13.70
CA GLY A 103 20.69 0.24 13.87
C GLY A 103 20.71 -1.13 13.16
N ILE A 104 19.70 -1.44 12.34
CA ILE A 104 19.66 -2.65 11.51
C ILE A 104 19.89 -2.23 10.05
N PRO A 105 20.81 -2.88 9.31
CA PRO A 105 21.11 -2.56 7.91
C PRO A 105 20.05 -3.13 6.97
N VAL A 106 18.82 -2.58 7.02
CA VAL A 106 17.70 -2.98 6.18
C VAL A 106 17.35 -1.88 5.18
N LYS A 107 17.01 -2.27 3.95
CA LYS A 107 16.50 -1.37 2.92
C LYS A 107 14.98 -1.32 2.94
N ILE A 108 14.43 -0.12 2.81
CA ILE A 108 12.98 0.11 2.89
C ILE A 108 12.46 0.62 1.56
N ILE A 109 11.50 -0.12 0.99
CA ILE A 109 10.73 0.27 -0.19
C ILE A 109 9.29 0.54 0.28
N ALA A 110 8.81 1.76 0.15
CA ALA A 110 7.40 2.06 0.39
C ALA A 110 6.64 2.05 -0.93
N VAL A 111 5.47 1.41 -0.95
CA VAL A 111 4.64 1.28 -2.15
C VAL A 111 3.33 2.02 -1.94
N TYR A 112 2.96 2.89 -2.88
CA TYR A 112 1.66 3.55 -2.90
C TYR A 112 0.84 3.11 -4.11
N HIS A 113 -0.26 2.42 -3.83
CA HIS A 113 -1.05 1.71 -4.85
C HIS A 113 -2.10 2.55 -5.56
N ASN A 114 -2.33 3.79 -5.16
CA ASN A 114 -3.35 4.66 -5.73
C ASN A 114 -2.75 5.93 -6.37
N ASP A 115 -3.56 6.64 -7.14
CA ASP A 115 -3.20 7.99 -7.55
C ASP A 115 -3.12 8.90 -6.31
N PRO A 116 -2.03 9.66 -6.12
CA PRO A 116 -1.88 10.59 -4.99
C PRO A 116 -2.98 11.64 -4.89
N SER A 117 -3.62 11.99 -6.01
CA SER A 117 -4.71 12.96 -6.06
C SER A 117 -6.07 12.37 -5.65
N THR A 118 -6.22 11.04 -5.64
CA THR A 118 -7.49 10.34 -5.37
C THR A 118 -7.52 9.70 -3.97
N ASN A 119 -7.33 10.52 -2.95
CA ASN A 119 -7.46 10.04 -1.57
C ASN A 119 -8.94 9.97 -1.15
N GLY A 120 -9.40 8.82 -0.64
CA GLY A 120 -10.80 8.61 -0.27
C GLY A 120 -11.33 9.66 0.71
N ARG A 121 -10.53 10.04 1.75
CA ARG A 121 -10.95 11.08 2.71
C ARG A 121 -11.14 12.45 2.06
N LEU A 122 -10.32 12.82 1.08
CA LEU A 122 -10.47 14.06 0.34
C LEU A 122 -11.70 14.01 -0.54
N LYS A 123 -11.93 12.86 -1.18
CA LYS A 123 -13.09 12.64 -2.04
C LYS A 123 -14.41 12.72 -1.29
N ASP A 124 -14.48 12.13 -0.10
CA ASP A 124 -15.67 12.24 0.76
C ASP A 124 -16.02 13.70 1.08
N VAL A 125 -15.01 14.54 1.33
CA VAL A 125 -15.23 15.97 1.59
C VAL A 125 -15.62 16.71 0.31
N GLU A 126 -15.03 16.39 -0.86
CA GLU A 126 -15.43 16.94 -2.16
C GLU A 126 -16.90 16.66 -2.45
N ILE A 127 -17.34 15.41 -2.29
CA ILE A 127 -18.75 15.02 -2.46
C ILE A 127 -19.66 15.79 -1.51
N ALA A 128 -19.24 15.98 -0.25
CA ALA A 128 -20.00 16.75 0.72
C ALA A 128 -20.12 18.22 0.32
N MET A 129 -19.05 18.81 -0.26
CA MET A 129 -19.08 20.17 -0.79
C MET A 129 -20.02 20.31 -2.00
N GLU A 130 -19.98 19.36 -2.93
CA GLU A 130 -20.86 19.35 -4.11
C GLU A 130 -22.35 19.29 -3.73
N LYS A 131 -22.70 18.57 -2.67
CA LYS A 131 -24.08 18.38 -2.21
C LYS A 131 -24.62 19.53 -1.35
N ASN A 132 -23.75 20.43 -0.86
CA ASN A 132 -24.15 21.42 0.13
C ASN A 132 -24.28 22.82 -0.50
N ARG A 133 -25.48 23.42 -0.41
CA ARG A 133 -25.76 24.77 -0.92
C ARG A 133 -25.56 25.87 0.12
N ASN A 134 -25.39 25.53 1.41
CA ASN A 134 -25.18 26.49 2.47
C ASN A 134 -23.73 26.98 2.45
N ILE A 135 -23.52 28.28 2.27
CA ILE A 135 -22.19 28.89 2.14
C ILE A 135 -21.30 28.69 3.39
N VAL A 136 -21.89 28.76 4.59
CA VAL A 136 -21.14 28.57 5.84
C VAL A 136 -20.63 27.14 5.95
N VAL A 137 -21.49 26.16 5.64
CA VAL A 137 -21.13 24.74 5.62
C VAL A 137 -20.08 24.47 4.54
N TYR A 138 -20.26 25.04 3.34
CA TYR A 138 -19.28 24.91 2.25
C TYR A 138 -17.90 25.44 2.64
N LEU A 139 -17.81 26.62 3.27
CA LEU A 139 -16.54 27.17 3.74
C LEU A 139 -15.89 26.28 4.82
N GLY A 140 -16.68 25.75 5.75
CA GLY A 140 -16.22 24.78 6.74
C GLY A 140 -15.64 23.49 6.10
N LEU A 141 -16.34 22.95 5.10
CA LEU A 141 -15.87 21.78 4.33
C LEU A 141 -14.59 22.09 3.54
N LYS A 142 -14.49 23.28 2.94
CA LYS A 142 -13.28 23.71 2.22
C LYS A 142 -12.06 23.79 3.15
N MET A 143 -12.24 24.30 4.36
CA MET A 143 -11.19 24.31 5.39
C MET A 143 -10.80 22.90 5.82
N LYS A 144 -11.80 22.02 6.05
CA LYS A 144 -11.59 20.59 6.36
C LYS A 144 -10.83 19.89 5.23
N TYR A 145 -11.19 20.12 3.99
CA TYR A 145 -10.48 19.59 2.81
C TYR A 145 -9.02 20.01 2.80
N TRP A 146 -8.76 21.31 2.98
CA TRP A 146 -7.40 21.84 3.03
C TRP A 146 -6.58 21.18 4.14
N LEU A 147 -7.13 21.08 5.35
CA LEU A 147 -6.46 20.44 6.49
C LEU A 147 -6.15 18.97 6.21
N TYR A 148 -7.11 18.20 5.72
CA TYR A 148 -6.91 16.80 5.37
C TYR A 148 -5.86 16.61 4.27
N ARG A 149 -5.86 17.50 3.28
CA ARG A 149 -4.83 17.51 2.24
C ARG A 149 -3.43 17.74 2.82
N GLN A 150 -3.27 18.71 3.73
CA GLN A 150 -1.98 18.98 4.37
C GLN A 150 -1.51 17.80 5.22
N ILE A 151 -2.39 17.21 6.03
CA ILE A 151 -2.07 16.03 6.85
C ILE A 151 -1.66 14.85 5.96
N THR A 152 -2.41 14.59 4.90
CA THR A 152 -2.10 13.49 3.97
C THR A 152 -0.78 13.72 3.25
N ALA A 153 -0.53 14.93 2.75
CA ALA A 153 0.72 15.30 2.11
C ALA A 153 1.91 15.21 3.08
N ALA A 154 1.74 15.63 4.33
CA ALA A 154 2.76 15.50 5.38
C ALA A 154 3.08 14.03 5.68
N SER A 155 2.05 13.17 5.75
CA SER A 155 2.20 11.73 5.92
C SER A 155 2.98 11.10 4.77
N MET A 156 2.61 11.40 3.52
CA MET A 156 3.34 10.91 2.34
C MET A 156 4.81 11.39 2.32
N ARG A 157 5.05 12.67 2.64
CA ARG A 157 6.42 13.20 2.77
C ARG A 157 7.22 12.46 3.82
N TYR A 158 6.60 12.14 4.96
CA TYR A 158 7.25 11.37 6.03
C TYR A 158 7.64 9.98 5.55
N VAL A 159 6.72 9.25 4.90
CA VAL A 159 6.99 7.91 4.34
C VAL A 159 8.11 7.98 3.32
N TYR A 160 8.04 8.91 2.36
CA TYR A 160 9.05 9.11 1.33
C TYR A 160 10.45 9.36 1.93
N ARG A 161 10.55 10.25 2.92
CA ARG A 161 11.84 10.61 3.55
C ARG A 161 12.45 9.48 4.37
N ASN A 162 11.62 8.56 4.87
CA ASN A 162 12.05 7.43 5.69
C ASN A 162 12.07 6.09 4.93
N SER A 163 12.09 6.14 3.62
CA SER A 163 12.27 4.98 2.72
C SER A 163 13.47 5.19 1.81
N ASP A 164 14.17 4.11 1.46
CA ASP A 164 15.26 4.15 0.47
C ASP A 164 14.72 4.35 -0.94
N ARG A 165 13.55 3.75 -1.23
CA ARG A 165 12.78 3.94 -2.46
C ARG A 165 11.30 4.10 -2.13
N TYR A 166 10.62 4.90 -2.94
CA TYR A 166 9.18 5.07 -2.88
C TYR A 166 8.59 4.71 -4.23
N MET A 167 7.74 3.70 -4.27
CA MET A 167 7.22 3.12 -5.50
C MET A 167 5.80 3.61 -5.76
N VAL A 168 5.54 4.03 -6.99
CA VAL A 168 4.20 4.29 -7.54
C VAL A 168 3.93 3.36 -8.71
N LEU A 169 2.66 3.08 -9.00
CA LEU A 169 2.29 2.05 -9.95
C LEU A 169 2.26 2.49 -11.41
N SER A 170 2.32 3.80 -11.68
CA SER A 170 2.24 4.35 -13.03
C SER A 170 3.12 5.58 -13.18
N GLN A 171 3.65 5.77 -14.36
CA GLN A 171 4.37 7.00 -14.73
C GLN A 171 3.49 8.24 -14.58
N SER A 172 2.19 8.12 -14.86
CA SER A 172 1.22 9.22 -14.67
C SER A 172 1.09 9.68 -13.22
N PHE A 173 1.44 8.82 -12.24
CA PHE A 173 1.36 9.16 -10.81
C PHE A 173 2.55 9.99 -10.31
N VAL A 174 3.63 10.08 -11.07
CA VAL A 174 4.86 10.80 -10.68
C VAL A 174 4.58 12.28 -10.46
N GLU A 175 3.98 12.95 -11.45
CA GLU A 175 3.68 14.37 -11.35
C GLU A 175 2.58 14.64 -10.32
N GLY A 176 1.57 13.76 -10.22
CA GLY A 176 0.57 13.80 -9.15
C GLY A 176 1.20 13.75 -7.77
N PHE A 177 2.15 12.84 -7.55
CA PHE A 177 2.91 12.73 -6.31
C PHE A 177 3.69 13.99 -5.97
N LYS A 178 4.46 14.53 -6.93
CA LYS A 178 5.25 15.76 -6.73
C LYS A 178 4.35 16.95 -6.39
N LYS A 179 3.28 17.16 -7.15
CA LYS A 179 2.32 18.24 -6.92
C LYS A 179 1.59 18.11 -5.58
N PHE A 180 1.20 16.91 -5.21
CA PHE A 180 0.48 16.65 -3.95
C PHE A 180 1.37 16.82 -2.73
N THR A 181 2.59 16.30 -2.78
CA THR A 181 3.54 16.32 -1.66
C THR A 181 4.38 17.59 -1.60
N GLY A 182 4.53 18.34 -2.70
CA GLY A 182 5.46 19.46 -2.83
C GLY A 182 6.93 19.04 -2.95
N ILE A 183 7.23 17.75 -3.13
CA ILE A 183 8.59 17.24 -3.33
C ILE A 183 8.99 17.46 -4.79
N ARG A 184 9.91 18.41 -5.03
CA ARG A 184 10.37 18.74 -6.38
C ARG A 184 11.38 17.72 -6.93
N LYS A 185 12.43 17.41 -6.15
CA LYS A 185 13.44 16.39 -6.49
C LYS A 185 13.03 15.07 -5.84
N ALA A 186 12.52 14.15 -6.67
CA ALA A 186 11.96 12.87 -6.20
C ALA A 186 12.91 11.70 -6.55
N ASP A 187 14.19 11.82 -6.17
CA ASP A 187 15.28 10.89 -6.55
C ASP A 187 15.06 9.45 -6.03
N ARG A 188 14.21 9.29 -5.02
CA ARG A 188 13.84 7.97 -4.45
C ARG A 188 12.60 7.38 -5.09
N LEU A 189 11.91 8.15 -5.95
CA LEU A 189 10.69 7.70 -6.60
C LEU A 189 11.04 6.71 -7.71
N ILE A 190 10.37 5.56 -7.70
CA ILE A 190 10.46 4.56 -8.77
C ILE A 190 9.06 4.22 -9.26
N VAL A 191 8.96 3.80 -10.50
CA VAL A 191 7.72 3.38 -11.12
C VAL A 191 7.78 1.90 -11.42
N GLN A 192 6.82 1.13 -10.88
CA GLN A 192 6.71 -0.30 -11.13
C GLN A 192 5.24 -0.71 -11.02
N THR A 193 4.72 -1.36 -12.03
CA THR A 193 3.35 -1.88 -12.04
C THR A 193 3.18 -3.07 -11.11
N ASN A 194 1.93 -3.32 -10.69
CA ASN A 194 1.60 -4.56 -9.99
C ASN A 194 1.83 -5.78 -10.90
N PRO A 195 2.17 -6.94 -10.33
CA PRO A 195 2.25 -8.18 -11.08
C PRO A 195 0.87 -8.59 -11.60
N ILE A 196 0.85 -9.41 -12.64
CA ILE A 196 -0.34 -10.14 -13.04
C ILE A 196 -0.63 -11.17 -11.95
N THR A 197 -1.83 -11.11 -11.37
CA THR A 197 -2.27 -11.95 -10.24
C THR A 197 -3.14 -13.13 -10.68
N ILE A 198 -3.34 -13.28 -11.97
CA ILE A 198 -4.14 -14.35 -12.60
C ILE A 198 -3.18 -15.17 -13.46
N ASP A 199 -3.27 -16.49 -13.38
CA ASP A 199 -2.58 -17.36 -14.30
C ASP A 199 -3.29 -17.32 -15.65
N ILE A 200 -2.54 -16.92 -16.68
CA ILE A 200 -3.03 -16.80 -18.06
C ILE A 200 -2.32 -17.78 -19.02
N SER A 201 -1.50 -18.69 -18.48
CA SER A 201 -0.67 -19.60 -19.28
C SER A 201 -1.50 -20.52 -20.19
N ASP A 202 -2.71 -20.90 -19.75
CA ASP A 202 -3.59 -21.83 -20.45
C ASP A 202 -4.68 -21.13 -21.29
N TYR A 203 -4.62 -19.79 -21.42
CA TYR A 203 -5.62 -19.04 -22.18
C TYR A 203 -5.32 -19.06 -23.67
N ASN A 204 -6.12 -19.83 -24.42
CA ASN A 204 -6.15 -19.77 -25.87
C ASN A 204 -7.14 -18.66 -26.29
N TYR A 205 -6.61 -17.52 -26.76
CA TYR A 205 -7.42 -16.38 -27.19
C TYR A 205 -8.01 -16.65 -28.59
N ASP A 206 -9.22 -17.17 -28.65
CA ASP A 206 -9.99 -17.26 -29.89
C ASP A 206 -10.88 -16.00 -30.01
N PHE A 207 -10.45 -15.06 -30.86
CA PHE A 207 -11.18 -13.81 -31.08
C PHE A 207 -12.53 -14.01 -31.80
N GLU A 208 -12.72 -15.10 -32.53
CA GLU A 208 -13.97 -15.37 -33.22
C GLU A 208 -15.07 -15.85 -32.27
N ARG A 209 -14.68 -16.43 -31.15
CA ARG A 209 -15.61 -16.84 -30.08
C ARG A 209 -16.00 -15.73 -29.13
N LYS A 210 -15.48 -14.53 -29.30
CA LYS A 210 -15.85 -13.40 -28.44
C LYS A 210 -17.30 -13.02 -28.61
N LYS A 211 -18.05 -13.02 -27.54
CA LYS A 211 -19.36 -12.42 -27.48
C LYS A 211 -19.23 -10.89 -27.49
N LYS A 212 -20.20 -10.21 -28.14
CA LYS A 212 -20.31 -8.74 -28.10
C LYS A 212 -20.93 -8.31 -26.75
N GLU A 213 -20.17 -8.51 -25.68
CA GLU A 213 -20.60 -8.22 -24.31
C GLU A 213 -19.61 -7.22 -23.66
N LEU A 214 -20.15 -6.28 -22.90
CA LEU A 214 -19.38 -5.39 -22.04
C LEU A 214 -19.41 -5.94 -20.62
N VAL A 215 -18.26 -6.32 -20.08
CA VAL A 215 -18.14 -6.83 -18.71
C VAL A 215 -17.48 -5.78 -17.84
N PHE A 216 -18.16 -5.38 -16.75
CA PHE A 216 -17.57 -4.54 -15.70
C PHE A 216 -17.21 -5.43 -14.51
N VAL A 217 -15.93 -5.46 -14.16
CA VAL A 217 -15.42 -6.14 -12.97
C VAL A 217 -14.88 -5.11 -11.99
N GLY A 218 -15.57 -4.90 -10.89
CA GLY A 218 -15.15 -3.93 -9.87
C GLY A 218 -16.16 -3.77 -8.76
N ARG A 219 -15.74 -3.09 -7.68
CA ARG A 219 -16.67 -2.63 -6.67
C ARG A 219 -17.46 -1.45 -7.24
N LEU A 220 -18.77 -1.43 -7.03
CA LEU A 220 -19.59 -0.25 -7.29
C LEU A 220 -19.36 0.75 -6.14
N ASP A 221 -18.18 1.34 -6.09
CA ASP A 221 -17.78 2.31 -5.09
C ASP A 221 -17.62 3.68 -5.76
N TYR A 222 -18.44 4.63 -5.34
CA TYR A 222 -18.48 5.97 -5.92
C TYR A 222 -17.18 6.74 -5.71
N THR A 223 -16.38 6.39 -4.71
CA THR A 223 -15.16 7.09 -4.33
C THR A 223 -13.90 6.55 -5.02
N GLN A 224 -13.88 5.28 -5.41
CA GLN A 224 -12.68 4.61 -5.92
C GLN A 224 -12.71 4.29 -7.41
N LYS A 225 -13.88 4.06 -8.00
CA LYS A 225 -14.01 3.69 -9.41
C LYS A 225 -15.14 4.50 -10.05
N ARG A 226 -14.77 5.47 -10.85
CA ARG A 226 -15.66 6.19 -11.77
C ARG A 226 -15.47 5.68 -13.18
#